data_3df548561f23752203bf4076e59d9048
#
_entry.id   3df548561f23752203bf4076e59d9048
#
_cell.length_a   1.000
_cell.length_b   1.000
_cell.length_c   1.000
_cell.angle_alpha   90.00
_cell.angle_beta   90.00
_cell.angle_gamma   90.00
#
_symmetry.space_group_name_H-M   'P 1'
#
loop_
_entity.id
_entity.type
_entity.pdbx_description
1 polymer ?
#
loop_
_entity_poly.entity_id
_entity_poly.type
_entity_poly.pdbx_seq_one_letter_code
_entity_poly.pdbx_strand_id
1 'polypeptide(L)'
;VGRVWGGYNTIEDIYRFPEPIIHLTRDYEDQVMGLQFSLWTERVADAKRLDYMTFPRLVAVAESAWTPAKSKECSLFMQKLPYFLQFLGEKGIYYFNPFNPESTPEPSAPDKDDVLKNG
;
A
#
# COMPACT_ATOMS: atom_id res chain seq x y z
N VAL A 1 0.16 6.73 7.76
CA VAL A 1 0.97 6.97 6.56
C VAL A 1 2.30 6.27 6.74
N GLY A 2 2.46 5.10 6.11
CA GLY A 2 3.70 4.34 6.19
C GLY A 2 4.86 5.18 5.66
N ARG A 3 5.81 5.55 6.52
CA ARG A 3 7.08 6.10 6.06
C ARG A 3 7.84 4.99 5.37
N VAL A 4 7.98 5.11 4.07
CA VAL A 4 9.03 4.41 3.33
C VAL A 4 10.31 5.20 3.54
N TRP A 5 11.45 4.54 3.61
CA TRP A 5 12.74 5.18 3.53
C TRP A 5 12.76 6.03 2.25
N GLY A 6 12.64 7.35 2.39
CA GLY A 6 12.68 8.29 1.25
C GLY A 6 11.41 9.03 0.88
N GLY A 7 10.28 8.87 1.57
CA GLY A 7 9.08 9.68 1.29
C GLY A 7 7.73 8.99 1.54
N TYR A 8 6.68 9.70 1.15
CA TYR A 8 5.30 9.18 1.18
C TYR A 8 4.92 8.72 -0.22
N ASN A 9 4.47 7.47 -0.35
CA ASN A 9 3.78 7.02 -1.54
C ASN A 9 2.27 7.13 -1.29
N THR A 10 1.59 7.89 -2.11
CA THR A 10 0.13 7.91 -2.11
C THR A 10 -0.42 6.59 -2.67
N ILE A 11 -1.72 6.33 -2.48
CA ILE A 11 -2.36 5.16 -3.08
C ILE A 11 -2.30 5.24 -4.61
N GLU A 12 -2.42 6.44 -5.16
CA GLU A 12 -2.31 6.72 -6.59
C GLU A 12 -0.90 6.43 -7.12
N ASP A 13 0.15 6.81 -6.38
CA ASP A 13 1.53 6.53 -6.76
C ASP A 13 1.79 5.02 -6.81
N ILE A 14 1.28 4.30 -5.81
CA ILE A 14 1.38 2.83 -5.75
C ILE A 14 0.65 2.20 -6.94
N TYR A 15 -0.57 2.66 -7.24
CA TYR A 15 -1.34 2.14 -8.37
C TYR A 15 -0.67 2.41 -9.72
N ARG A 16 -0.02 3.56 -9.89
CA ARG A 16 0.68 3.92 -11.13
C ARG A 16 2.01 3.21 -11.31
N PHE A 17 2.56 2.63 -10.25
CA PHE A 17 3.80 1.86 -10.37
C PHE A 17 3.55 0.58 -11.22
N PRO A 18 4.46 0.14 -12.12
CA PRO A 18 5.82 0.65 -12.35
C PRO A 18 5.94 1.72 -13.46
N GLU A 19 4.84 2.22 -14.05
CA GLU A 19 4.89 3.09 -15.22
C GLU A 19 5.84 4.30 -15.09
N PRO A 20 5.94 4.97 -13.92
CA PRO A 20 6.85 6.11 -13.77
C PRO A 20 8.33 5.77 -14.01
N ILE A 21 8.70 4.50 -13.86
CA ILE A 21 10.09 4.04 -14.01
C ILE A 21 10.30 3.12 -15.21
N ILE A 22 9.24 2.69 -15.88
CA ILE A 22 9.33 1.72 -16.99
C ILE A 22 10.15 2.25 -18.16
N HIS A 23 10.20 3.59 -18.33
CA HIS A 23 11.04 4.22 -19.33
C HIS A 23 12.54 3.99 -19.09
N LEU A 24 12.94 3.71 -17.85
CA LEU A 24 14.32 3.36 -17.49
C LEU A 24 14.66 1.91 -17.84
N THR A 25 13.63 1.11 -18.05
CA THR A 25 13.74 -0.35 -18.27
C THR A 25 13.16 -0.78 -19.62
N ARG A 26 12.91 0.16 -20.54
CA ARG A 26 12.23 -0.11 -21.82
C ARG A 26 12.88 -1.26 -22.61
N ASP A 27 14.20 -1.39 -22.57
CA ASP A 27 14.92 -2.47 -23.24
C ASP A 27 14.79 -3.82 -22.52
N TYR A 28 14.20 -3.82 -21.30
CA TYR A 28 14.03 -5.01 -20.44
C TYR A 28 12.58 -5.23 -20.03
N GLU A 29 11.63 -4.58 -20.69
CA GLU A 29 10.20 -4.66 -20.35
C GLU A 29 9.70 -6.11 -20.36
N ASP A 30 10.16 -6.91 -21.29
CA ASP A 30 9.82 -8.33 -21.40
C ASP A 30 10.40 -9.19 -20.26
N GLN A 31 11.31 -8.64 -19.47
CA GLN A 31 11.92 -9.34 -18.33
C GLN A 31 11.22 -9.01 -17.00
N VAL A 32 10.27 -8.07 -16.99
CA VAL A 32 9.48 -7.74 -15.80
C VAL A 32 8.45 -8.84 -15.56
N MET A 33 8.68 -9.65 -14.54
CA MET A 33 7.84 -10.81 -14.21
C MET A 33 6.62 -10.47 -13.35
N GLY A 34 6.64 -9.32 -12.66
CA GLY A 34 5.56 -8.90 -11.77
C GLY A 34 5.99 -7.85 -10.77
N LEU A 35 5.11 -7.61 -9.79
CA LEU A 35 5.32 -6.65 -8.70
C LEU A 35 5.44 -7.39 -7.37
N GLN A 36 6.22 -6.84 -6.45
CA GLN A 36 6.35 -7.34 -5.08
C GLN A 36 5.94 -6.25 -4.11
N PHE A 37 5.10 -6.63 -3.14
CA PHE A 37 4.81 -5.83 -1.96
C PHE A 37 5.62 -6.37 -0.78
N SER A 38 6.34 -5.48 -0.09
CA SER A 38 7.12 -5.83 1.09
C SER A 38 6.71 -4.97 2.28
N LEU A 39 6.48 -5.61 3.42
CA LEU A 39 6.21 -4.95 4.69
C LEU A 39 7.29 -5.34 5.70
N TRP A 40 8.02 -4.34 6.16
CA TRP A 40 9.03 -4.49 7.20
C TRP A 40 8.37 -4.35 8.58
N THR A 41 8.59 -5.33 9.46
CA THR A 41 7.81 -5.50 10.67
C THR A 41 8.42 -4.88 11.94
N GLU A 42 9.55 -4.19 11.85
CA GLU A 42 10.22 -3.57 13.00
C GLU A 42 9.34 -2.58 13.78
N ARG A 43 8.31 -2.06 13.12
CA ARG A 43 7.37 -1.08 13.69
C ARG A 43 5.94 -1.60 13.73
N VAL A 44 5.74 -2.91 13.67
CA VAL A 44 4.44 -3.57 13.73
C VAL A 44 4.30 -4.22 15.10
N ALA A 45 3.54 -3.58 16.00
CA ALA A 45 3.32 -4.06 17.36
C ALA A 45 2.18 -5.10 17.45
N ASP A 46 1.18 -4.99 16.59
CA ASP A 46 -0.04 -5.80 16.65
C ASP A 46 -0.69 -5.98 15.27
N ALA A 47 -1.71 -6.82 15.22
CA ALA A 47 -2.47 -7.12 14.00
C ALA A 47 -3.18 -5.87 13.44
N LYS A 48 -3.70 -4.99 14.30
CA LYS A 48 -4.38 -3.77 13.89
C LYS A 48 -3.42 -2.84 13.11
N ARG A 49 -2.19 -2.71 13.60
CA ARG A 49 -1.16 -1.92 12.91
C ARG A 49 -0.71 -2.60 11.61
N LEU A 50 -0.59 -3.93 11.62
CA LEU A 50 -0.28 -4.71 10.42
C LEU A 50 -1.31 -4.44 9.32
N ASP A 51 -2.58 -4.54 9.64
CA ASP A 51 -3.69 -4.29 8.72
C ASP A 51 -3.66 -2.86 8.19
N TYR A 52 -3.49 -1.88 9.07
CA TYR A 52 -3.41 -0.47 8.71
C TYR A 52 -2.26 -0.16 7.74
N MET A 53 -1.10 -0.76 7.94
CA MET A 53 0.06 -0.57 7.07
C MET A 53 -0.08 -1.30 5.74
N THR A 54 -0.81 -2.41 5.74
CA THR A 54 -1.02 -3.25 4.54
C THR A 54 -2.13 -2.70 3.65
N PHE A 55 -3.27 -2.37 4.23
CA PHE A 55 -4.47 -2.00 3.47
C PHE A 55 -4.74 -0.48 3.49
N PRO A 56 -5.12 0.09 2.34
CA PRO A 56 -5.42 -0.53 1.05
C PRO A 56 -4.21 -0.59 0.09
N ARG A 57 -2.99 -0.38 0.54
CA ARG A 57 -1.79 -0.36 -0.30
C ARG A 57 -1.61 -1.65 -1.10
N LEU A 58 -1.81 -2.80 -0.44
CA LEU A 58 -1.75 -4.10 -1.10
C LEU A 58 -2.80 -4.24 -2.21
N VAL A 59 -3.98 -3.64 -2.03
CA VAL A 59 -5.03 -3.60 -3.07
C VAL A 59 -4.55 -2.82 -4.29
N ALA A 60 -3.92 -1.67 -4.08
CA ALA A 60 -3.38 -0.86 -5.17
C ALA A 60 -2.27 -1.60 -5.94
N VAL A 61 -1.39 -2.31 -5.22
CA VAL A 61 -0.36 -3.17 -5.85
C VAL A 61 -0.99 -4.30 -6.66
N ALA A 62 -1.98 -4.99 -6.10
CA ALA A 62 -2.65 -6.08 -6.78
C ALA A 62 -3.38 -5.61 -8.05
N GLU A 63 -4.15 -4.53 -7.95
CA GLU A 63 -4.84 -3.96 -9.12
C GLU A 63 -3.83 -3.48 -10.18
N SER A 64 -2.74 -2.85 -9.75
CA SER A 64 -1.66 -2.44 -10.65
C SER A 64 -1.03 -3.64 -11.38
N ALA A 65 -0.76 -4.73 -10.66
CA ALA A 65 -0.12 -5.92 -11.24
C ALA A 65 -1.01 -6.67 -12.24
N TRP A 66 -2.34 -6.69 -12.01
CA TRP A 66 -3.28 -7.42 -12.84
C TRP A 66 -3.88 -6.59 -13.98
N THR A 67 -3.75 -5.26 -13.94
CA THR A 67 -4.30 -4.38 -14.98
C THR A 67 -3.22 -4.10 -16.04
N PRO A 68 -3.45 -4.45 -17.30
CA PRO A 68 -2.54 -4.10 -18.38
C PRO A 68 -2.27 -2.58 -18.41
N ALA A 69 -1.03 -2.17 -18.66
CA ALA A 69 -0.61 -0.75 -18.60
C ALA A 69 -1.52 0.16 -19.44
N LYS A 70 -1.90 -0.28 -20.66
CA LYS A 70 -2.82 0.45 -21.56
C LYS A 70 -4.24 0.62 -21.04
N SER A 71 -4.62 -0.17 -20.03
CA SER A 71 -5.98 -0.18 -19.43
C SER A 71 -5.99 0.43 -18.04
N LYS A 72 -4.85 0.86 -17.53
CA LYS A 72 -4.75 1.51 -16.22
C LYS A 72 -5.36 2.89 -16.26
N GLU A 73 -6.34 3.11 -15.40
CA GLU A 73 -6.99 4.39 -15.20
C GLU A 73 -7.16 4.64 -13.70
N CYS A 74 -6.33 5.54 -13.17
CA CYS A 74 -6.28 5.82 -11.74
C CYS A 74 -7.63 6.33 -11.19
N SER A 75 -8.35 7.13 -11.97
CA SER A 75 -9.67 7.63 -11.59
C SER A 75 -10.69 6.52 -11.38
N LEU A 76 -10.71 5.51 -12.26
CA LEU A 76 -11.58 4.34 -12.11
C LEU A 76 -11.20 3.50 -10.89
N PHE A 77 -9.91 3.30 -10.65
CA PHE A 77 -9.44 2.61 -9.45
C PHE A 77 -9.91 3.34 -8.19
N MET A 78 -9.71 4.67 -8.12
CA MET A 78 -10.11 5.46 -6.96
C MET A 78 -11.64 5.49 -6.74
N GLN A 79 -12.44 5.38 -7.81
CA GLN A 79 -13.89 5.24 -7.70
C GLN A 79 -14.35 3.89 -7.15
N LYS A 80 -13.61 2.82 -7.44
CA LYS A 80 -13.91 1.46 -6.95
C LYS A 80 -13.41 1.23 -5.51
N LEU A 81 -12.35 1.92 -5.12
CA LEU A 81 -11.67 1.71 -3.83
C LEU A 81 -12.62 1.82 -2.62
N PRO A 82 -13.58 2.78 -2.52
CA PRO A 82 -14.50 2.85 -1.40
C PRO A 82 -15.32 1.57 -1.15
N TYR A 83 -15.74 0.89 -2.20
CA TYR A 83 -16.47 -0.38 -2.08
C TYR A 83 -15.60 -1.47 -1.47
N PHE A 84 -14.32 -1.49 -1.84
CA PHE A 84 -13.37 -2.43 -1.25
C PHE A 84 -13.06 -2.09 0.22
N LEU A 85 -12.95 -0.79 0.55
CA LEU A 85 -12.79 -0.35 1.95
C LEU A 85 -13.97 -0.76 2.81
N GLN A 86 -15.19 -0.68 2.29
CA GLN A 86 -16.38 -1.17 2.98
C GLN A 86 -16.27 -2.67 3.25
N PHE A 87 -15.89 -3.45 2.24
CA PHE A 87 -15.67 -4.90 2.39
C PHE A 87 -14.62 -5.22 3.47
N LEU A 88 -13.50 -4.49 3.52
CA LEU A 88 -12.51 -4.65 4.57
C LEU A 88 -13.10 -4.39 5.96
N GLY A 89 -13.90 -3.33 6.10
CA GLY A 89 -14.59 -3.00 7.35
C GLY A 89 -15.54 -4.10 7.80
N GLU A 90 -16.33 -4.68 6.89
CA GLU A 90 -17.23 -5.81 7.16
C GLU A 90 -16.47 -7.07 7.62
N LYS A 91 -15.23 -7.24 7.20
CA LYS A 91 -14.33 -8.32 7.64
C LYS A 91 -13.58 -8.02 8.93
N GLY A 92 -13.79 -6.85 9.53
CA GLY A 92 -13.11 -6.44 10.75
C GLY A 92 -11.63 -6.05 10.55
N ILE A 93 -11.22 -5.79 9.31
CA ILE A 93 -9.86 -5.37 8.97
C ILE A 93 -9.73 -3.86 9.17
N TYR A 94 -8.77 -3.42 9.98
CA TYR A 94 -8.50 -2.01 10.23
C TYR A 94 -7.57 -1.46 9.16
N TYR A 95 -8.09 -0.63 8.26
CA TYR A 95 -7.36 -0.11 7.12
C TYR A 95 -7.09 1.39 7.22
N PHE A 96 -6.10 1.89 6.51
CA PHE A 96 -5.91 3.32 6.27
C PHE A 96 -6.97 3.83 5.28
N ASN A 97 -7.76 4.85 5.67
CA ASN A 97 -8.73 5.45 4.77
C ASN A 97 -8.10 6.65 4.03
N PRO A 98 -7.76 6.54 2.75
CA PRO A 98 -7.14 7.63 2.00
C PRO A 98 -8.08 8.80 1.74
N PHE A 99 -9.39 8.60 1.81
CA PHE A 99 -10.42 9.64 1.59
C PHE A 99 -10.73 10.44 2.86
N ASN A 100 -10.55 9.84 4.02
CA ASN A 100 -10.73 10.46 5.34
C ASN A 100 -9.74 9.86 6.35
N PRO A 101 -8.47 10.28 6.31
CA PRO A 101 -7.43 9.72 7.18
C PRO A 101 -7.72 9.88 8.69
N GLU A 102 -8.45 10.91 9.06
CA GLU A 102 -8.81 11.18 10.46
C GLU A 102 -9.79 10.14 11.02
N SER A 103 -10.60 9.50 10.16
CA SER A 103 -11.54 8.45 10.57
C SER A 103 -10.84 7.14 10.96
N THR A 104 -9.62 6.95 10.50
CA THR A 104 -8.81 5.75 10.77
C THR A 104 -7.39 6.17 11.19
N PRO A 105 -7.23 6.69 12.44
CA PRO A 105 -5.93 7.13 12.92
C PRO A 105 -4.90 5.98 12.95
N GLU A 106 -3.65 6.33 12.72
CA GLU A 106 -2.56 5.35 12.73
C GLU A 106 -2.41 4.71 14.12
N PRO A 107 -2.47 3.37 14.23
CA PRO A 107 -2.18 2.68 15.49
C PRO A 107 -0.76 2.94 15.94
N SER A 108 -0.53 2.97 17.27
CA SER A 108 0.79 3.26 17.86
C SER A 108 1.87 2.34 17.30
N ALA A 109 3.01 2.93 16.94
CA ALA A 109 4.23 2.17 16.64
C ALA A 109 4.99 1.92 17.96
N PRO A 110 5.64 0.77 18.13
CA PRO A 110 6.58 0.57 19.23
C PRO A 110 7.72 1.60 19.13
N ASP A 111 8.14 2.12 20.26
CA ASP A 111 9.29 3.00 20.31
C ASP A 111 10.56 2.25 19.89
N LYS A 112 11.51 2.98 19.29
CA LYS A 112 12.79 2.38 18.86
C LYS A 112 13.52 1.70 20.02
N ASP A 113 13.39 2.24 21.22
CA ASP A 113 14.06 1.73 22.43
C ASP A 113 13.43 0.44 22.95
N ASP A 114 12.15 0.19 22.68
CA ASP A 114 11.46 -1.03 23.07
C ASP A 114 11.80 -2.21 22.18
N VAL A 115 12.09 -1.95 20.90
CA VAL A 115 12.51 -2.99 19.93
C VAL A 115 13.92 -3.52 20.29
N LEU A 116 14.80 -2.66 20.80
CA LEU A 116 16.18 -3.02 21.16
C LEU A 116 16.28 -3.77 22.49
N LYS A 117 15.28 -3.67 23.38
CA LYS A 117 15.27 -4.34 24.69
C LYS A 117 14.76 -5.79 24.65
N ASN A 118 14.06 -6.18 23.56
CA ASN A 118 13.45 -7.51 23.40
C ASN A 118 14.10 -8.36 22.31
N GLY A 119 15.23 -7.92 21.78
CA GLY A 119 16.00 -8.61 20.76
C GLY A 119 17.17 -9.42 21.30
#